data_96ad60bc82fc07704dc2b9ead29fb48b
#
_entry.id   96ad60bc82fc07704dc2b9ead29fb48b
#
_cell.length_a   1.000
_cell.length_b   1.000
_cell.length_c   1.000
_cell.angle_alpha   90.00
_cell.angle_beta   90.00
_cell.angle_gamma   90.00
#
_symmetry.space_group_name_H-M   'P 1'
#
loop_
_entity.id
_entity.type
_entity.pdbx_description
1 polymer ?
#
loop_
_entity_poly.entity_id
_entity_poly.type
_entity_poly.pdbx_seq_one_letter_code
_entity_poly.pdbx_strand_id
1 'polypeptide(L)'
;MLLKFERKSCYFFFILKSKSFQFFCKATACICDFETFKEIYRVQRGVQVRYGLQVFLAILTVAPSQNTDAAETALMVEQLGDLIRTNLRQCDVAARYTDMQYVVMLSGSTAESGTGPLERIKAAFYRIPAHGRYLLSYSLYVPEAQADSGRVRRRKKTAKKEK
;
A
#
# COMPACT_ATOMS: atom_id res chain seq x y z
N MET A 1 -8.42 25.83 28.65
CA MET A 1 -7.37 25.66 27.61
C MET A 1 -7.52 24.23 27.05
N LEU A 2 -8.27 24.12 25.94
CA LEU A 2 -8.66 22.84 25.34
C LEU A 2 -7.55 22.39 24.39
N LEU A 3 -6.86 21.32 24.73
CA LEU A 3 -5.93 20.61 23.84
C LEU A 3 -6.72 19.97 22.69
N LYS A 4 -6.60 20.55 21.52
CA LYS A 4 -7.02 19.92 20.27
C LYS A 4 -6.14 18.69 20.01
N PHE A 5 -6.66 17.52 20.33
CA PHE A 5 -6.04 16.24 20.03
C PHE A 5 -6.15 15.99 18.52
N GLU A 6 -5.08 16.20 17.78
CA GLU A 6 -5.04 15.87 16.35
C GLU A 6 -5.09 14.35 16.18
N ARG A 7 -6.23 13.87 15.69
CA ARG A 7 -6.55 12.44 15.47
C ARG A 7 -5.73 11.74 14.37
N LYS A 8 -4.66 12.32 13.90
CA LYS A 8 -3.89 11.79 12.74
C LYS A 8 -2.65 10.96 13.11
N SER A 9 -2.28 10.85 14.39
CA SER A 9 -0.99 10.25 14.78
C SER A 9 -1.06 8.88 15.46
N CYS A 10 -2.25 8.37 15.85
CA CYS A 10 -2.33 7.16 16.68
C CYS A 10 -2.14 5.82 15.94
N TYR A 11 -2.37 5.76 14.63
CA TYR A 11 -2.29 4.48 13.89
C TYR A 11 -0.86 4.10 13.51
N PHE A 12 0.02 5.08 13.37
CA PHE A 12 1.42 4.84 12.99
C PHE A 12 2.27 4.33 14.17
N PHE A 13 1.86 4.64 15.40
CA PHE A 13 2.64 4.29 16.59
C PHE A 13 2.51 2.83 17.04
N PHE A 14 1.44 2.14 16.62
CA PHE A 14 1.20 0.75 17.02
C PHE A 14 2.03 -0.28 16.24
N ILE A 15 2.43 0.06 15.00
CA ILE A 15 3.23 -0.83 14.12
C ILE A 15 4.73 -0.80 14.50
N LEU A 16 5.18 0.23 15.21
CA LEU A 16 6.60 0.46 15.50
C LEU A 16 7.18 -0.38 16.64
N LYS A 17 6.43 -1.28 17.28
CA LYS A 17 6.94 -2.12 18.39
C LYS A 17 7.64 -3.41 17.98
N SER A 18 7.73 -3.75 16.71
CA SER A 18 8.56 -4.86 16.27
C SER A 18 10.01 -4.41 16.08
N LYS A 19 10.94 -5.07 16.75
CA LYS A 19 12.35 -4.70 16.92
C LYS A 19 13.23 -4.65 15.65
N SER A 20 12.64 -4.72 14.45
CA SER A 20 13.36 -4.75 13.18
C SER A 20 13.10 -3.54 12.26
N PHE A 21 12.37 -2.53 12.74
CA PHE A 21 11.93 -1.43 11.89
C PHE A 21 12.47 -0.10 12.40
N GLN A 22 13.76 0.18 12.18
CA GLN A 22 14.29 1.54 12.30
C GLN A 22 13.89 2.34 11.06
N PHE A 23 12.67 2.88 11.07
CA PHE A 23 12.24 3.83 10.06
C PHE A 23 12.66 5.24 10.41
N PHE A 24 13.64 5.75 9.70
CA PHE A 24 13.89 7.17 9.58
C PHE A 24 12.81 7.73 8.64
N CYS A 25 11.68 8.15 9.17
CA CYS A 25 10.61 8.81 8.41
C CYS A 25 11.03 10.21 7.95
N LYS A 26 11.78 10.28 6.84
CA LYS A 26 11.64 11.43 5.94
C LYS A 26 10.24 11.34 5.33
N ALA A 27 9.61 12.47 4.99
CA ALA A 27 8.22 12.59 4.49
C ALA A 27 7.95 11.86 3.14
N THR A 28 8.39 10.63 3.01
CA THR A 28 8.37 9.79 1.81
C THR A 28 7.64 8.49 2.11
N ALA A 29 7.06 7.86 1.08
CA ALA A 29 6.35 6.58 1.21
C ALA A 29 7.22 5.47 1.80
N CYS A 30 6.57 4.55 2.50
CA CYS A 30 7.20 3.36 3.02
C CYS A 30 7.35 2.31 1.91
N ILE A 31 8.59 1.89 1.62
CA ILE A 31 8.84 0.70 0.80
C ILE A 31 9.34 -0.40 1.73
N CYS A 32 8.65 -1.54 1.73
CA CYS A 32 8.98 -2.71 2.55
C CYS A 32 9.05 -3.97 1.67
N ASP A 33 9.43 -5.09 2.28
CA ASP A 33 9.31 -6.39 1.64
C ASP A 33 7.82 -6.80 1.49
N PHE A 34 7.56 -7.76 0.59
CA PHE A 34 6.19 -8.15 0.27
C PHE A 34 5.45 -8.84 1.42
N GLU A 35 6.16 -9.55 2.31
CA GLU A 35 5.55 -10.18 3.49
C GLU A 35 5.06 -9.10 4.47
N THR A 36 5.91 -8.13 4.78
CA THR A 36 5.55 -6.96 5.58
C THR A 36 4.38 -6.18 4.96
N PHE A 37 4.38 -6.00 3.63
CA PHE A 37 3.28 -5.36 2.92
C PHE A 37 1.94 -6.10 3.14
N LYS A 38 1.94 -7.44 3.08
CA LYS A 38 0.73 -8.26 3.31
C LYS A 38 0.19 -8.08 4.74
N GLU A 39 1.08 -8.02 5.74
CA GLU A 39 0.66 -7.79 7.12
C GLU A 39 0.05 -6.39 7.30
N ILE A 40 0.69 -5.35 6.74
CA ILE A 40 0.15 -3.99 6.78
C ILE A 40 -1.22 -3.94 6.06
N TYR A 41 -1.34 -4.57 4.91
CA TYR A 41 -2.60 -4.66 4.17
C TYR A 41 -3.70 -5.34 4.99
N ARG A 42 -3.40 -6.44 5.68
CA ARG A 42 -4.35 -7.13 6.55
C ARG A 42 -4.87 -6.23 7.67
N VAL A 43 -3.97 -5.44 8.30
CA VAL A 43 -4.35 -4.46 9.32
C VAL A 43 -5.22 -3.35 8.71
N GLN A 44 -4.84 -2.80 7.57
CA GLN A 44 -5.58 -1.74 6.88
C GLN A 44 -6.97 -2.20 6.45
N ARG A 45 -7.12 -3.47 6.03
CA ARG A 45 -8.44 -4.07 5.76
C ARG A 45 -9.34 -4.07 7.00
N GLY A 46 -8.80 -4.39 8.17
CA GLY A 46 -9.55 -4.33 9.42
C GLY A 46 -10.00 -2.89 9.75
N VAL A 47 -9.14 -1.91 9.50
CA VAL A 47 -9.45 -0.48 9.66
C VAL A 47 -10.52 -0.03 8.67
N GLN A 48 -10.42 -0.46 7.40
CA GLN A 48 -11.40 -0.18 6.36
C GLN A 48 -12.81 -0.64 6.78
N VAL A 49 -12.94 -1.89 7.22
CA VAL A 49 -14.23 -2.45 7.65
C VAL A 49 -14.80 -1.70 8.84
N ARG A 50 -13.95 -1.32 9.81
CA ARG A 50 -14.41 -0.70 11.06
C ARG A 50 -14.74 0.78 10.94
N TYR A 51 -14.00 1.52 10.10
CA TYR A 51 -14.07 2.98 10.04
C TYR A 51 -14.51 3.53 8.67
N GLY A 52 -14.79 2.67 7.70
CA GLY A 52 -15.21 3.08 6.37
C GLY A 52 -14.09 3.77 5.54
N LEU A 53 -12.82 3.66 5.97
CA LEU A 53 -11.70 4.24 5.23
C LEU A 53 -11.41 3.40 4.00
N GLN A 54 -11.37 4.03 2.83
CA GLN A 54 -11.06 3.31 1.60
C GLN A 54 -9.56 3.06 1.46
N VAL A 55 -9.22 1.88 0.99
CA VAL A 55 -7.86 1.44 0.66
C VAL A 55 -7.87 0.98 -0.79
N PHE A 56 -6.93 1.46 -1.58
CA PHE A 56 -6.75 1.07 -2.98
C PHE A 56 -5.43 0.33 -3.14
N LEU A 57 -5.43 -0.71 -3.95
CA LEU A 57 -4.21 -1.38 -4.38
C LEU A 57 -3.94 -1.03 -5.84
N ALA A 58 -2.69 -0.73 -6.16
CA ALA A 58 -2.25 -0.58 -7.54
C ALA A 58 -1.05 -1.48 -7.79
N ILE A 59 -1.00 -2.10 -8.96
CA ILE A 59 0.18 -2.82 -9.45
C ILE A 59 0.77 -2.01 -10.58
N LEU A 60 2.01 -1.56 -10.41
CA LEU A 60 2.78 -0.90 -11.45
C LEU A 60 3.68 -1.94 -12.12
N THR A 61 3.65 -2.01 -13.43
CA THR A 61 4.40 -2.98 -14.23
C THR A 61 5.30 -2.26 -15.21
N VAL A 62 6.59 -2.57 -15.17
CA VAL A 62 7.57 -2.17 -16.18
C VAL A 62 7.68 -3.27 -17.21
N ALA A 63 7.34 -2.97 -18.46
CA ALA A 63 7.47 -3.91 -19.57
C ALA A 63 8.55 -3.42 -20.54
N PRO A 64 9.57 -4.22 -20.85
CA PRO A 64 10.52 -3.90 -21.90
C PRO A 64 9.83 -3.96 -23.28
N SER A 65 10.08 -2.97 -24.15
CA SER A 65 9.48 -2.90 -25.47
C SER A 65 10.24 -3.69 -26.54
N GLN A 66 11.53 -3.96 -26.32
CA GLN A 66 12.41 -4.71 -27.24
C GLN A 66 13.54 -5.38 -26.44
N ASN A 67 14.41 -6.13 -27.11
CA ASN A 67 15.57 -6.83 -26.52
C ASN A 67 16.37 -5.91 -25.58
N THR A 68 16.00 -5.92 -24.32
CA THR A 68 16.70 -5.20 -23.25
C THR A 68 17.42 -6.22 -22.38
N ASP A 69 18.59 -5.85 -21.91
CA ASP A 69 19.33 -6.67 -20.97
C ASP A 69 18.60 -6.76 -19.61
N ALA A 70 18.69 -7.91 -18.95
CA ALA A 70 18.12 -8.13 -17.64
C ALA A 70 18.65 -7.14 -16.60
N ALA A 71 19.94 -6.77 -16.68
CA ALA A 71 20.55 -5.79 -15.79
C ALA A 71 19.99 -4.37 -16.00
N GLU A 72 19.77 -3.95 -17.26
CA GLU A 72 19.13 -2.68 -17.55
C GLU A 72 17.67 -2.64 -17.05
N THR A 73 16.96 -3.75 -17.21
CA THR A 73 15.58 -3.87 -16.70
C THR A 73 15.55 -3.77 -15.17
N ALA A 74 16.48 -4.42 -14.47
CA ALA A 74 16.58 -4.32 -13.03
C ALA A 74 16.82 -2.88 -12.57
N LEU A 75 17.73 -2.15 -13.22
CA LEU A 75 17.99 -0.73 -12.93
C LEU A 75 16.75 0.13 -13.16
N MET A 76 15.99 -0.11 -14.22
CA MET A 76 14.75 0.64 -14.50
C MET A 76 13.70 0.40 -13.43
N VAL A 77 13.59 -0.83 -12.92
CA VAL A 77 12.68 -1.17 -11.82
C VAL A 77 13.13 -0.55 -10.51
N GLU A 78 14.43 -0.45 -10.22
CA GLU A 78 14.95 0.28 -9.06
C GLU A 78 14.61 1.78 -9.14
N GLN A 79 14.82 2.40 -10.30
CA GLN A 79 14.44 3.79 -10.53
C GLN A 79 12.93 4.00 -10.34
N LEU A 80 12.09 3.06 -10.77
CA LEU A 80 10.65 3.10 -10.45
C LEU A 80 10.42 3.06 -8.93
N GLY A 81 11.17 2.26 -8.18
CA GLY A 81 11.09 2.24 -6.72
C GLY A 81 11.38 3.61 -6.10
N ASP A 82 12.40 4.33 -6.59
CA ASP A 82 12.72 5.68 -6.11
C ASP A 82 11.63 6.70 -6.49
N LEU A 83 11.05 6.59 -7.68
CA LEU A 83 9.91 7.40 -8.07
C LEU A 83 8.67 7.13 -7.20
N ILE A 84 8.39 5.88 -6.88
CA ILE A 84 7.32 5.51 -5.95
C ILE A 84 7.56 6.16 -4.60
N ARG A 85 8.77 6.03 -4.05
CA ARG A 85 9.15 6.60 -2.76
C ARG A 85 8.94 8.11 -2.70
N THR A 86 9.31 8.84 -3.75
CA THR A 86 9.29 10.30 -3.78
C THR A 86 7.93 10.90 -4.15
N ASN A 87 7.08 10.17 -4.87
CA ASN A 87 5.79 10.66 -5.36
C ASN A 87 4.58 10.22 -4.54
N LEU A 88 4.75 9.27 -3.63
CA LEU A 88 3.70 8.81 -2.73
C LEU A 88 3.79 9.50 -1.37
N ARG A 89 2.68 9.47 -0.63
CA ARG A 89 2.58 10.05 0.71
C ARG A 89 3.16 9.09 1.76
N GLN A 90 3.48 9.63 2.93
CA GLN A 90 4.00 8.86 4.07
C GLN A 90 3.03 7.76 4.56
N CYS A 91 1.73 7.92 4.34
CA CYS A 91 0.71 6.92 4.69
C CYS A 91 0.52 5.83 3.64
N ASP A 92 1.13 5.99 2.45
CA ASP A 92 1.09 4.99 1.40
C ASP A 92 2.25 4.00 1.58
N VAL A 93 2.00 2.76 1.20
CA VAL A 93 2.98 1.68 1.35
C VAL A 93 3.18 1.00 0.02
N ALA A 94 4.42 0.67 -0.30
CA ALA A 94 4.75 -0.06 -1.51
C ALA A 94 5.68 -1.25 -1.20
N ALA A 95 5.64 -2.25 -2.05
CA ALA A 95 6.57 -3.38 -2.02
C ALA A 95 6.90 -3.85 -3.43
N ARG A 96 8.09 -4.40 -3.60
CA ARG A 96 8.43 -5.12 -4.83
C ARG A 96 7.62 -6.43 -4.85
N TYR A 97 6.83 -6.61 -5.90
CA TYR A 97 5.93 -7.76 -6.04
C TYR A 97 6.57 -8.86 -6.89
N THR A 98 7.16 -8.48 -8.02
CA THR A 98 7.96 -9.34 -8.90
C THR A 98 9.19 -8.57 -9.37
N ASP A 99 10.03 -9.20 -10.21
CA ASP A 99 11.19 -8.55 -10.79
C ASP A 99 10.87 -7.32 -11.65
N MET A 100 9.62 -7.22 -12.14
CA MET A 100 9.17 -6.14 -13.01
C MET A 100 8.00 -5.35 -12.42
N GLN A 101 7.61 -5.63 -11.17
CA GLN A 101 6.39 -5.06 -10.61
C GLN A 101 6.56 -4.56 -9.19
N TYR A 102 5.89 -3.44 -8.92
CA TYR A 102 5.62 -2.96 -7.57
C TYR A 102 4.12 -3.02 -7.29
N VAL A 103 3.78 -3.42 -6.07
CA VAL A 103 2.44 -3.23 -5.51
C VAL A 103 2.46 -2.01 -4.61
N VAL A 104 1.43 -1.19 -4.71
CA VAL A 104 1.26 0.03 -3.93
C VAL A 104 -0.09 0.00 -3.24
N MET A 105 -0.12 0.36 -1.98
CA MET A 105 -1.33 0.56 -1.19
C MET A 105 -1.51 2.05 -0.93
N LEU A 106 -2.61 2.61 -1.42
CA LEU A 106 -3.00 4.01 -1.26
C LEU A 106 -4.09 4.09 -0.19
N SER A 107 -3.80 4.78 0.90
CA SER A 107 -4.68 4.88 2.07
C SER A 107 -5.45 6.20 2.10
N GLY A 108 -6.76 6.14 2.39
CA GLY A 108 -7.60 7.32 2.58
C GLY A 108 -7.85 8.13 1.30
N SER A 109 -7.68 7.53 0.14
CA SER A 109 -7.98 8.14 -1.16
C SER A 109 -9.44 7.86 -1.56
N THR A 110 -10.00 8.70 -2.44
CA THR A 110 -11.21 8.34 -3.21
C THR A 110 -10.77 7.67 -4.52
N ALA A 111 -11.68 7.00 -5.22
CA ALA A 111 -11.37 6.37 -6.51
C ALA A 111 -10.75 7.38 -7.50
N GLU A 112 -11.27 8.61 -7.53
CA GLU A 112 -10.76 9.69 -8.37
C GLU A 112 -9.40 10.22 -7.90
N SER A 113 -9.18 10.35 -6.59
CA SER A 113 -7.91 10.83 -6.03
C SER A 113 -6.82 9.77 -6.00
N GLY A 114 -7.18 8.48 -6.09
CA GLY A 114 -6.22 7.37 -6.10
C GLY A 114 -5.37 7.30 -7.38
N THR A 115 -5.89 7.76 -8.52
CA THR A 115 -5.16 7.77 -9.79
C THR A 115 -4.10 8.86 -9.86
N GLY A 116 -4.30 10.01 -9.20
CA GLY A 116 -3.40 11.15 -9.26
C GLY A 116 -1.94 10.84 -8.89
N PRO A 117 -1.66 10.15 -7.77
CA PRO A 117 -0.31 9.71 -7.44
C PRO A 117 0.31 8.78 -8.48
N LEU A 118 -0.48 7.86 -9.06
CA LEU A 118 -0.01 6.91 -10.07
C LEU A 118 0.33 7.61 -11.39
N GLU A 119 -0.48 8.58 -11.80
CA GLU A 119 -0.19 9.40 -12.98
C GLU A 119 1.06 10.27 -12.79
N ARG A 120 1.32 10.80 -11.58
CA ARG A 120 2.58 11.51 -11.29
C ARG A 120 3.79 10.59 -11.41
N ILE A 121 3.71 9.37 -10.88
CA ILE A 121 4.78 8.36 -11.00
C ILE A 121 5.01 8.05 -12.48
N LYS A 122 3.95 7.81 -13.24
CA LYS A 122 4.00 7.53 -14.67
C LYS A 122 4.64 8.68 -15.46
N ALA A 123 4.22 9.92 -15.20
CA ALA A 123 4.79 11.11 -15.83
C ALA A 123 6.28 11.30 -15.47
N ALA A 124 6.66 11.00 -14.22
CA ALA A 124 8.05 11.07 -13.79
C ALA A 124 8.90 9.95 -14.42
N PHE A 125 8.36 8.75 -14.57
CA PHE A 125 9.01 7.63 -15.24
C PHE A 125 9.38 7.97 -16.70
N TYR A 126 8.46 8.57 -17.44
CA TYR A 126 8.70 8.96 -18.83
C TYR A 126 9.64 10.16 -19.00
N ARG A 127 10.11 10.77 -17.91
CA ARG A 127 11.19 11.78 -17.92
C ARG A 127 12.59 11.16 -17.76
N ILE A 128 12.68 9.89 -17.41
CA ILE A 128 13.96 9.19 -17.32
C ILE A 128 14.54 9.04 -18.73
N PRO A 129 15.80 9.44 -19.01
CA PRO A 129 16.35 9.38 -20.37
C PRO A 129 16.34 7.97 -21.00
N ALA A 130 16.48 6.92 -20.17
CA ALA A 130 16.49 5.53 -20.62
C ALA A 130 15.09 4.91 -20.84
N HIS A 131 14.00 5.65 -20.57
CA HIS A 131 12.64 5.10 -20.61
C HIS A 131 12.19 4.61 -21.99
N GLY A 132 12.78 5.09 -23.08
CA GLY A 132 12.30 4.83 -24.46
C GLY A 132 12.17 3.37 -24.86
N ARG A 133 12.79 2.47 -24.09
CA ARG A 133 12.70 1.01 -24.28
C ARG A 133 11.76 0.31 -23.31
N TYR A 134 11.06 1.07 -22.47
CA TYR A 134 10.21 0.55 -21.41
C TYR A 134 8.84 1.21 -21.42
N LEU A 135 7.82 0.40 -21.16
CA LEU A 135 6.46 0.86 -20.96
C LEU A 135 6.08 0.69 -19.49
N LEU A 136 5.62 1.76 -18.85
CA LEU A 136 5.03 1.69 -17.53
C LEU A 136 3.52 1.67 -17.63
N SER A 137 2.91 0.62 -17.11
CA SER A 137 1.47 0.49 -16.96
C SER A 137 1.11 0.31 -15.48
N TYR A 138 -0.12 0.62 -15.11
CA TYR A 138 -0.65 0.28 -13.80
C TYR A 138 -2.08 -0.24 -13.87
N SER A 139 -2.43 -1.09 -12.91
CA SER A 139 -3.80 -1.56 -12.68
C SER A 139 -4.22 -1.14 -11.28
N LEU A 140 -5.39 -0.52 -11.15
CA LEU A 140 -5.97 -0.12 -9.87
C LEU A 140 -7.03 -1.14 -9.45
N TYR A 141 -6.93 -1.63 -8.24
CA TYR A 141 -7.89 -2.54 -7.62
C TYR A 141 -8.50 -1.89 -6.39
N VAL A 142 -9.81 -1.88 -6.32
CA VAL A 142 -10.58 -1.43 -5.16
C VAL A 142 -11.04 -2.66 -4.40
N PRO A 143 -10.43 -2.99 -3.25
CA PRO A 143 -10.88 -4.11 -2.45
C PRO A 143 -12.27 -3.83 -1.90
N GLU A 144 -13.25 -4.64 -2.26
CA GLU A 144 -14.56 -4.56 -1.63
C GLU A 144 -14.43 -4.77 -0.12
N ALA A 145 -15.10 -3.92 0.65
CA ALA A 145 -15.25 -4.11 2.08
C ALA A 145 -16.14 -5.35 2.30
N GLN A 146 -15.57 -6.54 2.19
CA GLN A 146 -16.28 -7.73 2.63
C GLN A 146 -16.50 -7.57 4.12
N ALA A 147 -17.76 -7.32 4.50
CA ALA A 147 -18.19 -7.56 5.86
C ALA A 147 -17.81 -9.02 6.16
N ASP A 148 -16.80 -9.18 6.99
CA ASP A 148 -16.46 -10.50 7.51
C ASP A 148 -17.76 -11.03 8.14
N SER A 149 -18.38 -12.00 7.49
CA SER A 149 -19.53 -12.69 8.03
C SER A 149 -19.03 -13.51 9.19
N GLY A 150 -18.57 -12.81 10.20
CA GLY A 150 -18.09 -13.31 11.47
C GLY A 150 -19.21 -14.14 12.05
N ARG A 151 -19.05 -15.42 11.89
CA ARG A 151 -19.80 -16.48 12.54
C ARG A 151 -19.84 -16.17 14.03
N VAL A 152 -20.82 -15.35 14.43
CA VAL A 152 -21.17 -15.16 15.85
C VAL A 152 -21.53 -16.55 16.36
N ARG A 153 -20.57 -17.22 16.97
CA ARG A 153 -20.81 -18.41 17.76
C ARG A 153 -21.74 -17.98 18.90
N ARG A 154 -23.05 -18.12 18.66
CA ARG A 154 -24.05 -18.06 19.70
C ARG A 154 -23.63 -19.06 20.79
N ARG A 155 -23.07 -18.56 21.88
CA ARG A 155 -22.96 -19.30 23.14
C ARG A 155 -24.37 -19.66 23.55
N LYS A 156 -24.77 -20.93 23.34
CA LYS A 156 -25.94 -21.52 23.95
C LYS A 156 -25.74 -21.43 25.47
N LYS A 157 -26.44 -20.49 26.12
CA LYS A 157 -26.64 -20.57 27.57
C LYS A 157 -27.47 -21.82 27.83
N THR A 158 -26.84 -22.84 28.31
CA THR A 158 -27.52 -23.98 28.95
C THR A 158 -28.11 -23.47 30.23
N ALA A 159 -29.43 -23.23 30.23
CA ALA A 159 -30.17 -23.04 31.41
C ALA A 159 -30.20 -24.33 32.22
N LYS A 160 -29.47 -24.37 33.32
CA LYS A 160 -29.57 -25.45 34.32
C LYS A 160 -30.89 -25.25 35.07
N LYS A 161 -31.83 -26.14 34.78
CA LYS A 161 -33.08 -26.24 35.53
C LYS A 161 -32.77 -26.98 36.81
N GLU A 162 -32.78 -26.29 37.94
CA GLU A 162 -32.81 -26.97 39.24
C GLU A 162 -34.25 -27.32 39.60
N LYS A 163 -34.39 -28.55 40.00
CA LYS A 163 -35.58 -29.11 40.64
C LYS A 163 -35.29 -29.19 42.12
#